data_01445f51092deae9fe90aa2762b2129a
#
_entry.id   01445f51092deae9fe90aa2762b2129a
#
_cell.length_a   1.000
_cell.length_b   1.000
_cell.length_c   1.000
_cell.angle_alpha   90.00
_cell.angle_beta   90.00
_cell.angle_gamma   90.00
#
_symmetry.space_group_name_H-M   'P 1'
#
loop_
_entity.id
_entity.type
_entity.pdbx_description
1 polymer ?
#
loop_
_entity_poly.entity_id
_entity_poly.type
_entity_poly.pdbx_seq_one_letter_code
_entity_poly.pdbx_strand_id
1 'polypeptide(L)'
;PWTPEIDDDVRRAYNQAMAETWKAENVTPEDWTAGSAYFAPQWSFVAMDRSGDRARVAGYLRSGRYEQDWEALGWREGYTDVLGVLSDYRHRQIGPALLAAAVRAYAADGMEYAAAGVDTDNPSGAVDLYESLGYVPTRGTILYALDV
;
A
#
# COMPACT_ATOMS: atom_id res chain seq x y z
N PRO A 1 5.79 -11.65 2.54
CA PRO A 1 4.53 -11.61 1.83
C PRO A 1 3.32 -11.59 2.77
N TRP A 2 2.22 -11.18 2.24
CA TRP A 2 0.95 -11.14 2.96
C TRP A 2 0.32 -12.53 2.97
N THR A 3 -0.06 -13.00 4.14
CA THR A 3 -0.72 -14.31 4.29
C THR A 3 -2.09 -14.15 4.96
N PRO A 4 -3.01 -15.10 4.80
CA PRO A 4 -4.31 -15.00 5.47
C PRO A 4 -4.22 -14.92 7.00
N GLU A 5 -3.19 -15.52 7.58
CA GLU A 5 -3.02 -15.53 9.04
C GLU A 5 -2.75 -14.16 9.63
N ILE A 6 -2.12 -13.26 8.87
CA ILE A 6 -1.78 -11.92 9.35
C ILE A 6 -2.77 -10.84 8.88
N ASP A 7 -3.76 -11.21 8.08
CA ASP A 7 -4.68 -10.25 7.47
C ASP A 7 -5.42 -9.41 8.51
N ASP A 8 -5.92 -10.01 9.58
CA ASP A 8 -6.64 -9.26 10.62
C ASP A 8 -5.71 -8.34 11.41
N ASP A 9 -4.47 -8.77 11.65
CA ASP A 9 -3.47 -7.92 12.30
C ASP A 9 -3.15 -6.69 11.44
N VAL A 10 -3.09 -6.86 10.13
CA VAL A 10 -2.87 -5.73 9.22
C VAL A 10 -4.07 -4.80 9.21
N ARG A 11 -5.30 -5.33 9.24
CA ARG A 11 -6.50 -4.49 9.34
C ARG A 11 -6.46 -3.61 10.58
N ARG A 12 -6.08 -4.19 11.73
CA ARG A 12 -5.94 -3.42 12.98
C ARG A 12 -4.85 -2.36 12.88
N ALA A 13 -3.73 -2.71 12.26
CA ALA A 13 -2.64 -1.76 12.04
C ALA A 13 -3.08 -0.63 11.10
N TYR A 14 -3.84 -0.94 10.06
CA TYR A 14 -4.42 0.06 9.17
C TYR A 14 -5.32 1.03 9.94
N ASN A 15 -6.21 0.52 10.78
CA ASN A 15 -7.09 1.36 11.59
C ASN A 15 -6.30 2.26 12.52
N GLN A 16 -5.23 1.74 13.14
CA GLN A 16 -4.37 2.54 14.00
C GLN A 16 -3.67 3.65 13.23
N ALA A 17 -3.11 3.35 12.06
CA ALA A 17 -2.40 4.33 11.23
C ALA A 17 -3.35 5.42 10.73
N MET A 18 -4.56 5.05 10.32
CA MET A 18 -5.55 6.02 9.82
C MET A 18 -6.07 6.92 10.94
N ALA A 19 -6.22 6.41 12.14
CA ALA A 19 -6.62 7.20 13.29
C ALA A 19 -5.58 8.29 13.64
N GLU A 20 -4.31 8.04 13.34
CA GLU A 20 -3.23 9.00 13.58
C GLU A 20 -3.16 10.10 12.53
N THR A 21 -3.59 9.83 11.29
CA THR A 21 -3.47 10.78 10.17
C THR A 21 -4.79 11.41 9.76
N TRP A 22 -5.88 10.66 9.84
CA TRP A 22 -7.22 11.09 9.46
C TRP A 22 -8.19 10.73 10.57
N LYS A 23 -9.24 11.50 10.72
CA LYS A 23 -10.35 11.14 11.61
C LYS A 23 -11.26 10.14 10.91
N ALA A 24 -10.68 9.02 10.52
CA ALA A 24 -11.38 7.97 9.80
C ALA A 24 -12.08 7.01 10.78
N GLU A 25 -13.21 6.48 10.35
CA GLU A 25 -13.86 5.40 11.09
C GLU A 25 -13.05 4.11 10.92
N ASN A 26 -13.11 3.26 11.93
CA ASN A 26 -12.44 1.97 11.86
C ASN A 26 -13.10 1.08 10.79
N VAL A 27 -12.25 0.41 10.02
CA VAL A 27 -12.71 -0.59 9.05
C VAL A 27 -13.02 -1.88 9.79
N THR A 28 -14.25 -2.36 9.65
CA THR A 28 -14.67 -3.63 10.25
C THR A 28 -14.09 -4.81 9.46
N PRO A 29 -14.06 -6.03 10.05
CA PRO A 29 -13.63 -7.21 9.30
C PRO A 29 -14.47 -7.43 8.03
N GLU A 30 -15.76 -7.14 8.06
CA GLU A 30 -16.66 -7.28 6.93
C GLU A 30 -16.33 -6.30 5.81
N ASP A 31 -16.11 -5.03 6.15
CA ASP A 31 -15.75 -3.99 5.18
C ASP A 31 -14.36 -4.27 4.58
N TRP A 32 -13.44 -4.77 5.39
CA TRP A 32 -12.11 -5.14 4.93
C TRP A 32 -12.17 -6.26 3.89
N THR A 33 -12.99 -7.27 4.15
CA THR A 33 -13.20 -8.38 3.20
C THR A 33 -13.91 -7.90 1.95
N ALA A 34 -14.93 -7.04 2.07
CA ALA A 34 -15.66 -6.50 0.92
C ALA A 34 -14.75 -5.68 0.01
N GLY A 35 -13.75 -4.99 0.56
CA GLY A 35 -12.76 -4.23 -0.21
C GLY A 35 -11.67 -5.09 -0.86
N SER A 36 -11.77 -6.41 -0.82
CA SER A 36 -10.71 -7.31 -1.24
C SER A 36 -10.91 -7.94 -2.63
N ALA A 37 -11.88 -7.46 -3.42
CA ALA A 37 -12.22 -8.06 -4.71
C ALA A 37 -11.03 -8.14 -5.69
N TYR A 38 -10.16 -7.15 -5.67
CA TYR A 38 -8.99 -7.08 -6.54
C TYR A 38 -7.67 -7.21 -5.78
N PHE A 39 -7.74 -7.60 -4.53
CA PHE A 39 -6.56 -7.74 -3.68
C PHE A 39 -5.59 -8.77 -4.24
N ALA A 40 -4.34 -8.38 -4.35
CA ALA A 40 -3.26 -9.21 -4.87
C ALA A 40 -2.28 -9.57 -3.73
N PRO A 41 -2.50 -10.67 -3.00
CA PRO A 41 -1.63 -11.03 -1.89
C PRO A 41 -0.20 -11.30 -2.32
N GLN A 42 0.02 -11.81 -3.54
CA GLN A 42 1.36 -12.06 -4.09
C GLN A 42 2.16 -10.77 -4.33
N TRP A 43 1.49 -9.63 -4.38
CA TRP A 43 2.11 -8.31 -4.56
C TRP A 43 2.05 -7.45 -3.31
N SER A 44 1.61 -8.03 -2.20
CA SER A 44 1.39 -7.30 -0.96
C SER A 44 2.34 -7.80 0.12
N PHE A 45 2.80 -6.88 0.97
CA PHE A 45 3.88 -7.17 1.91
C PHE A 45 3.59 -6.55 3.27
N VAL A 46 4.15 -7.19 4.29
CA VAL A 46 4.03 -6.73 5.67
C VAL A 46 5.41 -6.74 6.30
N ALA A 47 5.76 -5.65 6.95
CA ALA A 47 6.95 -5.58 7.78
C ALA A 47 6.56 -5.94 9.21
N MET A 48 7.25 -6.92 9.78
CA MET A 48 6.97 -7.42 11.12
C MET A 48 8.10 -7.09 12.07
N ASP A 49 7.75 -6.58 13.24
CA ASP A 49 8.70 -6.43 14.33
C ASP A 49 8.66 -7.68 15.20
N ARG A 50 9.76 -8.39 15.25
CA ARG A 50 9.92 -9.63 16.02
C ARG A 50 10.87 -9.47 17.20
N SER A 51 11.16 -8.25 17.60
CA SER A 51 12.09 -7.95 18.70
C SER A 51 11.48 -8.23 20.08
N GLY A 52 10.16 -8.25 20.19
CA GLY A 52 9.45 -8.52 21.45
C GLY A 52 8.95 -9.95 21.55
N ASP A 53 8.19 -10.24 22.60
CA ASP A 53 7.60 -11.55 22.86
C ASP A 53 6.57 -11.95 21.80
N ARG A 54 5.91 -10.95 21.19
CA ARG A 54 4.92 -11.15 20.14
C ARG A 54 5.31 -10.36 18.90
N ALA A 55 5.17 -10.98 17.73
CA ALA A 55 5.37 -10.27 16.48
C ALA A 55 4.30 -9.18 16.30
N ARG A 56 4.73 -8.00 15.89
CA ARG A 56 3.85 -6.84 15.66
C ARG A 56 3.98 -6.34 14.23
N VAL A 57 2.87 -5.89 13.66
CA VAL A 57 2.89 -5.24 12.35
C VAL A 57 3.52 -3.85 12.49
N ALA A 58 4.63 -3.63 11.81
CA ALA A 58 5.31 -2.33 11.78
C ALA A 58 4.87 -1.49 10.58
N GLY A 59 4.60 -2.14 9.46
CA GLY A 59 4.12 -1.50 8.25
C GLY A 59 3.51 -2.52 7.30
N TYR A 60 2.79 -2.03 6.32
CA TYR A 60 2.08 -2.86 5.35
C TYR A 60 1.96 -2.16 4.02
N LEU A 61 1.93 -2.95 2.96
CA LEU A 61 1.63 -2.49 1.61
C LEU A 61 0.62 -3.44 1.00
N ARG A 62 -0.50 -2.90 0.55
CA ARG A 62 -1.57 -3.66 -0.08
C ARG A 62 -1.67 -3.27 -1.53
N SER A 63 -1.63 -4.26 -2.40
CA SER A 63 -1.70 -4.07 -3.84
C SER A 63 -2.97 -4.64 -4.43
N GLY A 64 -3.41 -4.06 -5.53
CA GLY A 64 -4.53 -4.53 -6.33
C GLY A 64 -4.11 -4.89 -7.73
N ARG A 65 -4.77 -5.87 -8.30
CA ARG A 65 -4.61 -6.28 -9.70
C ARG A 65 -5.90 -5.93 -10.44
N TYR A 66 -5.88 -4.79 -11.11
CA TYR A 66 -7.06 -4.22 -11.77
C TYR A 66 -6.99 -4.50 -13.28
N GLU A 67 -7.04 -5.78 -13.66
CA GLU A 67 -6.91 -6.22 -15.05
C GLU A 67 -7.94 -5.59 -15.99
N GLN A 68 -9.14 -5.32 -15.47
CA GLN A 68 -10.21 -4.71 -16.24
C GLN A 68 -9.87 -3.31 -16.75
N ASP A 69 -8.91 -2.64 -16.12
CA ASP A 69 -8.51 -1.28 -16.51
C ASP A 69 -7.36 -1.26 -17.52
N TRP A 70 -6.67 -2.38 -17.70
CA TRP A 70 -5.43 -2.41 -18.51
C TRP A 70 -5.68 -2.11 -19.99
N GLU A 71 -6.78 -2.56 -20.53
CA GLU A 71 -7.10 -2.27 -21.94
C GLU A 71 -7.28 -0.78 -22.16
N ALA A 72 -8.02 -0.11 -21.26
CA ALA A 72 -8.25 1.33 -21.35
C ALA A 72 -6.98 2.13 -21.11
N LEU A 73 -6.08 1.65 -20.24
CA LEU A 73 -4.81 2.30 -19.96
C LEU A 73 -3.80 2.14 -21.09
N GLY A 74 -3.84 1.01 -21.80
CA GLY A 74 -2.86 0.68 -22.83
C GLY A 74 -1.61 -0.03 -22.31
N TRP A 75 -1.59 -0.41 -21.03
CA TRP A 75 -0.48 -1.14 -20.40
C TRP A 75 -0.97 -1.94 -19.20
N ARG A 76 -0.11 -2.85 -18.72
CA ARG A 76 -0.34 -3.61 -17.51
C ARG A 76 0.39 -2.95 -16.35
N GLU A 77 -0.28 -2.77 -15.23
CA GLU A 77 0.32 -2.15 -14.06
C GLU A 77 -0.02 -2.89 -12.76
N GLY A 78 0.95 -2.89 -11.83
CA GLY A 78 0.71 -3.24 -10.44
C GLY A 78 0.30 -1.98 -9.69
N TYR A 79 -0.81 -2.03 -8.97
CA TYR A 79 -1.35 -0.85 -8.29
C TYR A 79 -1.21 -0.99 -6.78
N THR A 80 -0.55 -0.02 -6.15
CA THR A 80 -0.47 0.06 -4.69
C THR A 80 -1.70 0.80 -4.17
N ASP A 81 -2.58 0.08 -3.48
CA ASP A 81 -3.79 0.65 -2.89
C ASP A 81 -3.49 1.39 -1.60
N VAL A 82 -2.69 0.78 -0.74
CA VAL A 82 -2.40 1.30 0.60
C VAL A 82 -0.94 1.01 0.94
N LEU A 83 -0.27 2.01 1.49
CA LEU A 83 1.05 1.88 2.08
C LEU A 83 1.02 2.62 3.42
N GLY A 84 1.27 1.91 4.50
CA GLY A 84 1.28 2.50 5.82
C GLY A 84 2.41 1.99 6.69
N VAL A 85 2.92 2.88 7.53
CA VAL A 85 3.91 2.54 8.56
C VAL A 85 3.41 3.14 9.87
N LEU A 86 3.34 2.32 10.92
CA LEU A 86 2.89 2.79 12.23
C LEU A 86 3.90 3.80 12.80
N SER A 87 3.41 4.77 13.56
CA SER A 87 4.21 5.90 14.04
C SER A 87 5.48 5.50 14.79
N ASP A 88 5.42 4.43 15.57
CA ASP A 88 6.56 3.92 16.35
C ASP A 88 7.69 3.39 15.45
N TYR A 89 7.42 3.12 14.19
CA TYR A 89 8.35 2.50 13.24
C TYR A 89 8.77 3.43 12.10
N ARG A 90 8.33 4.68 12.11
CA ARG A 90 8.69 5.66 11.08
C ARG A 90 10.18 6.00 11.13
N HIS A 91 10.70 6.50 10.02
CA HIS A 91 12.11 6.88 9.86
C HIS A 91 13.09 5.71 9.96
N ARG A 92 12.64 4.49 9.70
CA ARG A 92 13.46 3.26 9.66
C ARG A 92 13.51 2.63 8.27
N GLN A 93 13.17 3.38 7.22
CA GLN A 93 13.19 2.92 5.84
C GLN A 93 12.22 1.76 5.54
N ILE A 94 11.19 1.58 6.35
CA ILE A 94 10.20 0.50 6.17
C ILE A 94 9.33 0.76 4.94
N GLY A 95 8.83 1.99 4.78
CA GLY A 95 8.02 2.37 3.62
C GLY A 95 8.75 2.14 2.30
N PRO A 96 9.97 2.69 2.12
CA PRO A 96 10.77 2.40 0.93
C PRO A 96 11.03 0.93 0.69
N ALA A 97 11.29 0.14 1.73
CA ALA A 97 11.54 -1.29 1.61
C ALA A 97 10.30 -2.05 1.15
N LEU A 98 9.13 -1.72 1.70
CA LEU A 98 7.86 -2.32 1.29
C LEU A 98 7.55 -2.01 -0.18
N LEU A 99 7.72 -0.76 -0.58
CA LEU A 99 7.45 -0.34 -1.95
C LEU A 99 8.43 -0.98 -2.93
N ALA A 100 9.70 -1.07 -2.56
CA ALA A 100 10.70 -1.77 -3.40
C ALA A 100 10.34 -3.25 -3.57
N ALA A 101 9.88 -3.92 -2.53
CA ALA A 101 9.42 -5.31 -2.62
C ALA A 101 8.23 -5.46 -3.57
N ALA A 102 7.27 -4.55 -3.47
CA ALA A 102 6.10 -4.56 -4.35
C ALA A 102 6.49 -4.34 -5.82
N VAL A 103 7.34 -3.35 -6.09
CA VAL A 103 7.80 -3.06 -7.46
C VAL A 103 8.52 -4.25 -8.07
N ARG A 104 9.36 -4.92 -7.28
CA ARG A 104 10.02 -6.16 -7.73
C ARG A 104 9.02 -7.26 -8.05
N ALA A 105 7.98 -7.39 -7.24
CA ALA A 105 6.93 -8.39 -7.48
C ALA A 105 6.12 -8.07 -8.74
N TYR A 106 5.80 -6.80 -8.98
CA TYR A 106 5.13 -6.38 -10.21
C TYR A 106 5.98 -6.72 -11.44
N ALA A 107 7.26 -6.38 -11.38
CA ALA A 107 8.18 -6.66 -12.48
C ALA A 107 8.32 -8.17 -12.74
N ALA A 108 8.39 -8.96 -11.69
CA ALA A 108 8.49 -10.42 -11.80
C ALA A 108 7.27 -11.04 -12.50
N ASP A 109 6.09 -10.43 -12.32
CA ASP A 109 4.85 -10.87 -12.96
C ASP A 109 4.62 -10.23 -14.34
N GLY A 110 5.58 -9.49 -14.86
CA GLY A 110 5.52 -8.91 -16.18
C GLY A 110 4.72 -7.62 -16.30
N MET A 111 4.50 -6.93 -15.20
CA MET A 111 3.88 -5.60 -15.24
C MET A 111 4.83 -4.58 -15.83
N GLU A 112 4.29 -3.67 -16.62
CA GLU A 112 5.07 -2.64 -17.32
C GLU A 112 5.28 -1.40 -16.45
N TYR A 113 4.34 -1.13 -15.54
CA TYR A 113 4.37 0.04 -14.66
C TYR A 113 3.93 -0.32 -13.26
N ALA A 114 4.37 0.49 -12.32
CA ALA A 114 3.87 0.53 -10.95
C ALA A 114 3.10 1.85 -10.77
N ALA A 115 1.89 1.76 -10.23
CA ALA A 115 1.04 2.92 -10.02
C ALA A 115 0.55 3.00 -8.59
N ALA A 116 0.21 4.18 -8.15
CA ALA A 116 -0.36 4.40 -6.83
C ALA A 116 -1.23 5.66 -6.84
N GLY A 117 -2.30 5.63 -6.04
CA GLY A 117 -3.08 6.83 -5.74
C GLY A 117 -2.59 7.43 -4.44
N VAL A 118 -2.38 8.74 -4.42
CA VAL A 118 -1.86 9.45 -3.24
C VAL A 118 -2.66 10.72 -3.04
N ASP A 119 -3.05 10.96 -1.78
CA ASP A 119 -3.62 12.24 -1.38
C ASP A 119 -2.45 13.21 -1.11
N THR A 120 -2.37 14.28 -1.91
CA THR A 120 -1.28 15.26 -1.79
C THR A 120 -1.34 16.05 -0.50
N ASP A 121 -2.50 16.11 0.16
CA ASP A 121 -2.66 16.78 1.45
C ASP A 121 -2.37 15.85 2.63
N ASN A 122 -2.02 14.59 2.37
CA ASN A 122 -1.72 13.63 3.42
C ASN A 122 -0.46 14.03 4.18
N PRO A 123 -0.53 14.24 5.50
CA PRO A 123 0.63 14.67 6.29
C PRO A 123 1.71 13.60 6.46
N SER A 124 1.46 12.37 6.02
CA SER A 124 2.43 11.27 6.16
C SER A 124 3.65 11.38 5.25
N GLY A 125 3.67 12.32 4.29
CA GLY A 125 4.77 12.45 3.35
C GLY A 125 4.77 11.41 2.24
N ALA A 126 3.63 10.77 1.97
CA ALA A 126 3.53 9.72 0.95
C ALA A 126 3.91 10.21 -0.45
N VAL A 127 3.55 11.44 -0.81
CA VAL A 127 3.92 12.02 -2.10
C VAL A 127 5.43 12.07 -2.27
N ASP A 128 6.14 12.56 -1.26
CA ASP A 128 7.60 12.65 -1.29
C ASP A 128 8.24 11.27 -1.39
N LEU A 129 7.69 10.27 -0.71
CA LEU A 129 8.17 8.90 -0.78
C LEU A 129 8.07 8.36 -2.21
N TYR A 130 6.91 8.49 -2.84
CA TYR A 130 6.73 8.00 -4.22
C TYR A 130 7.63 8.73 -5.21
N GLU A 131 7.73 10.06 -5.11
CA GLU A 131 8.60 10.83 -5.98
C GLU A 131 10.07 10.47 -5.81
N SER A 132 10.52 10.20 -4.58
CA SER A 132 11.90 9.81 -4.31
C SER A 132 12.27 8.47 -4.95
N LEU A 133 11.30 7.63 -5.25
CA LEU A 133 11.50 6.32 -5.87
C LEU A 133 11.23 6.33 -7.39
N GLY A 134 11.05 7.51 -7.97
CA GLY A 134 10.91 7.67 -9.42
C GLY A 134 9.47 7.69 -9.92
N TYR A 135 8.48 7.68 -9.04
CA TYR A 135 7.09 7.86 -9.43
C TYR A 135 6.87 9.28 -9.95
N VAL A 136 6.14 9.41 -11.02
CA VAL A 136 5.88 10.69 -11.68
C VAL A 136 4.37 10.91 -11.74
N PRO A 137 3.87 12.12 -11.39
CA PRO A 137 2.47 12.45 -11.55
C PRO A 137 2.07 12.38 -13.03
N THR A 138 1.08 11.56 -13.35
CA THR A 138 0.58 11.42 -14.73
C THR A 138 -0.77 12.07 -14.92
N ARG A 139 -1.60 12.05 -13.88
CA ARG A 139 -2.89 12.71 -13.85
C ARG A 139 -3.09 13.35 -12.49
N GLY A 140 -3.49 14.62 -12.51
CA GLY A 140 -4.03 15.26 -11.35
C GLY A 140 -5.55 15.14 -11.39
N THR A 141 -6.13 14.54 -10.37
CA THR A 141 -7.55 14.59 -10.14
C THR A 141 -7.78 15.19 -8.77
N ILE A 142 -9.04 15.54 -8.46
CA ILE A 142 -9.36 15.98 -7.11
C ILE A 142 -9.03 14.88 -6.09
N LEU A 143 -9.00 13.62 -6.52
CA LEU A 143 -8.66 12.47 -5.70
C LEU A 143 -7.14 12.20 -5.66
N TYR A 144 -6.35 13.02 -6.31
CA TYR A 144 -4.88 12.97 -6.28
C TYR A 144 -4.32 11.60 -6.60
N ALA A 145 -4.68 11.08 -7.77
CA ALA A 145 -4.08 9.84 -8.27
C ALA A 145 -2.74 10.17 -8.94
N LEU A 146 -1.70 9.44 -8.55
CA LEU A 146 -0.40 9.49 -9.21
C LEU A 146 -0.21 8.16 -9.93
N ASP A 147 -0.19 8.21 -11.25
CA ASP A 147 0.04 7.05 -12.09
C ASP A 147 1.45 7.14 -12.65
N VAL A 148 2.15 6.06 -12.64
CA VAL A 148 3.55 6.02 -13.08
C VAL A 148 3.74 4.98 -14.15
#